data_22bf6923a94ad3e8e1f9c016d2ae07d2
#
_entry.id   22bf6923a94ad3e8e1f9c016d2ae07d2
#
_cell.length_a   1.000
_cell.length_b   1.000
_cell.length_c   1.000
_cell.angle_alpha   90.00
_cell.angle_beta   90.00
_cell.angle_gamma   90.00
#
_symmetry.space_group_name_H-M   'P 1'
#
loop_
_entity.id
_entity.type
_entity.pdbx_description
1 polymer ?
#
loop_
_entity_poly.entity_id
_entity_poly.type
_entity_poly.pdbx_seq_one_letter_code
_entity_poly.pdbx_strand_id
1 'polypeptide(L)'
;MSKNDSKDFWLNLDKKSPKRTFVLGPYTSAALISDPALIAFISSRYKFCSRMLSGLDTVIEIGCGDGFGASLVAQRVKKVIATDINRPLLNDNKSRMKDFPNIKYEYHDFREKPYAEKVDGIFLVDVIEHIFPEEEQVFLNNLKSSLKDHGVCIIGTPNIESEKYASKWSREGHINLKDHIALKSLGNEHFNNSFLFSMNDELVHTGFSAMAHFLWVLCVSPRN
;
A
#
# COMPACT_ATOMS: atom_id res chain seq x y z
N MET A 1 30.51 -41.23 -22.46
CA MET A 1 29.48 -40.34 -21.86
C MET A 1 30.22 -39.13 -21.34
N SER A 2 30.09 -37.96 -22.01
CA SER A 2 30.63 -36.71 -21.47
C SER A 2 29.90 -36.43 -20.17
N LYS A 3 30.63 -36.26 -19.07
CA LYS A 3 30.07 -35.73 -17.84
C LYS A 3 29.47 -34.37 -18.22
N ASN A 4 28.12 -34.24 -18.20
CA ASN A 4 27.50 -32.93 -18.28
C ASN A 4 28.02 -32.14 -17.06
N ASP A 5 28.87 -31.17 -17.32
CA ASP A 5 29.36 -30.26 -16.31
C ASP A 5 28.15 -29.41 -15.83
N SER A 6 27.97 -29.29 -14.52
CA SER A 6 26.91 -28.50 -13.92
C SER A 6 26.91 -27.06 -14.44
N LYS A 7 28.07 -26.52 -14.77
CA LYS A 7 28.22 -25.21 -15.38
C LYS A 7 27.56 -25.15 -16.77
N ASP A 8 27.84 -26.12 -17.63
CA ASP A 8 27.29 -26.19 -18.98
C ASP A 8 25.76 -26.39 -18.94
N PHE A 9 25.29 -27.25 -18.04
CA PHE A 9 23.86 -27.44 -17.81
C PHE A 9 23.20 -26.15 -17.42
N TRP A 10 23.73 -25.41 -16.41
CA TRP A 10 23.17 -24.16 -15.93
C TRP A 10 23.19 -23.06 -16.99
N LEU A 11 24.29 -22.88 -17.72
CA LEU A 11 24.41 -21.87 -18.77
C LEU A 11 23.42 -22.12 -19.92
N ASN A 12 23.16 -23.39 -20.25
CA ASN A 12 22.18 -23.76 -21.26
C ASN A 12 20.74 -23.49 -20.79
N LEU A 13 20.46 -23.73 -19.51
CA LEU A 13 19.16 -23.38 -18.89
C LEU A 13 18.97 -21.87 -18.85
N ASP A 14 19.97 -21.12 -18.42
CA ASP A 14 19.94 -19.66 -18.32
C ASP A 14 19.70 -18.98 -19.67
N LYS A 15 20.26 -19.50 -20.77
CA LYS A 15 19.98 -19.02 -22.13
C LYS A 15 18.51 -19.14 -22.52
N LYS A 16 17.78 -20.12 -21.97
CA LYS A 16 16.36 -20.37 -22.24
C LYS A 16 15.43 -19.64 -21.26
N SER A 17 15.97 -19.12 -20.16
CA SER A 17 15.19 -18.42 -19.15
C SER A 17 14.67 -17.09 -19.68
N PRO A 18 13.37 -16.78 -19.50
CA PRO A 18 12.83 -15.48 -19.87
C PRO A 18 13.47 -14.39 -19.01
N LYS A 19 14.12 -13.43 -19.68
CA LYS A 19 14.73 -12.27 -19.02
C LYS A 19 13.95 -11.03 -19.40
N ARG A 20 13.57 -10.24 -18.38
CA ARG A 20 12.92 -8.94 -18.57
C ARG A 20 13.60 -7.92 -17.68
N THR A 21 13.66 -6.70 -18.14
CA THR A 21 14.11 -5.55 -17.35
C THR A 21 12.89 -4.71 -16.98
N PHE A 22 12.83 -4.29 -15.73
CA PHE A 22 11.80 -3.40 -15.22
C PHE A 22 12.46 -2.16 -14.62
N VAL A 23 11.91 -0.98 -14.91
CA VAL A 23 12.39 0.29 -14.36
C VAL A 23 11.55 0.61 -13.13
N LEU A 24 12.19 0.68 -11.97
CA LEU A 24 11.55 1.11 -10.72
C LEU A 24 11.19 2.60 -10.79
N GLY A 25 10.12 2.98 -10.11
CA GLY A 25 9.75 4.37 -9.98
C GLY A 25 10.69 5.16 -9.06
N PRO A 26 10.57 6.49 -9.02
CA PRO A 26 11.53 7.35 -8.31
C PRO A 26 11.62 7.06 -6.82
N TYR A 27 10.50 6.80 -6.14
CA TYR A 27 10.49 6.54 -4.69
C TYR A 27 11.06 5.16 -4.36
N THR A 28 10.65 4.13 -5.12
CA THR A 28 11.17 2.77 -4.95
C THR A 28 12.66 2.70 -5.28
N SER A 29 13.11 3.41 -6.32
CA SER A 29 14.53 3.51 -6.66
C SER A 29 15.33 4.20 -5.55
N ALA A 30 14.83 5.31 -5.01
CA ALA A 30 15.48 6.02 -3.90
C ALA A 30 15.60 5.13 -2.66
N ALA A 31 14.53 4.39 -2.33
CA ALA A 31 14.54 3.42 -1.22
C ALA A 31 15.61 2.34 -1.44
N LEU A 32 15.64 1.72 -2.62
CA LEU A 32 16.62 0.68 -2.96
C LEU A 32 18.07 1.18 -2.86
N ILE A 33 18.34 2.41 -3.30
CA ILE A 33 19.68 2.98 -3.30
C ILE A 33 20.12 3.37 -1.87
N SER A 34 19.19 3.90 -1.06
CA SER A 34 19.51 4.33 0.30
C SER A 34 19.72 3.16 1.27
N ASP A 35 18.83 2.18 1.23
CA ASP A 35 18.88 0.94 2.00
C ASP A 35 18.04 -0.13 1.31
N PRO A 36 18.65 -1.17 0.71
CA PRO A 36 17.92 -2.26 0.06
C PRO A 36 16.90 -2.99 0.95
N ALA A 37 17.07 -2.98 2.29
CA ALA A 37 16.12 -3.58 3.22
C ALA A 37 14.74 -2.89 3.17
N LEU A 38 14.69 -1.61 2.81
CA LEU A 38 13.42 -0.87 2.66
C LEU A 38 12.50 -1.51 1.60
N ILE A 39 13.08 -2.14 0.57
CA ILE A 39 12.28 -2.84 -0.45
C ILE A 39 11.57 -4.06 0.14
N ALA A 40 12.20 -4.76 1.08
CA ALA A 40 11.56 -5.88 1.78
C ALA A 40 10.40 -5.38 2.65
N PHE A 41 10.58 -4.29 3.39
CA PHE A 41 9.52 -3.67 4.21
C PHE A 41 8.34 -3.20 3.34
N ILE A 42 8.61 -2.43 2.29
CA ILE A 42 7.58 -1.96 1.35
C ILE A 42 6.85 -3.16 0.74
N SER A 43 7.58 -4.15 0.22
CA SER A 43 6.98 -5.35 -0.38
C SER A 43 6.10 -6.11 0.60
N SER A 44 6.50 -6.21 1.87
CA SER A 44 5.74 -6.90 2.91
C SER A 44 4.46 -6.16 3.30
N ARG A 45 4.48 -4.82 3.32
CA ARG A 45 3.28 -3.99 3.51
C ARG A 45 2.25 -4.28 2.42
N TYR A 46 2.65 -4.20 1.18
CA TYR A 46 1.74 -4.46 0.06
C TYR A 46 1.35 -5.94 -0.10
N LYS A 47 2.23 -6.87 0.32
CA LYS A 47 1.88 -8.28 0.43
C LYS A 47 0.74 -8.51 1.42
N PHE A 48 0.74 -7.80 2.56
CA PHE A 48 -0.37 -7.85 3.51
C PHE A 48 -1.67 -7.37 2.86
N CYS A 49 -1.69 -6.18 2.25
CA CYS A 49 -2.85 -5.67 1.51
C CYS A 49 -3.32 -6.67 0.44
N SER A 50 -2.41 -7.19 -0.36
CA SER A 50 -2.69 -8.17 -1.43
C SER A 50 -3.38 -9.43 -0.90
N ARG A 51 -2.98 -9.92 0.29
CA ARG A 51 -3.58 -11.11 0.91
C ARG A 51 -4.97 -10.83 1.49
N MET A 52 -5.13 -9.69 2.16
CA MET A 52 -6.40 -9.31 2.77
C MET A 52 -7.48 -8.96 1.73
N LEU A 53 -7.08 -8.41 0.59
CA LEU A 53 -7.99 -8.03 -0.50
C LEU A 53 -8.17 -9.12 -1.57
N SER A 54 -7.57 -10.30 -1.38
CA SER A 54 -7.57 -11.37 -2.37
C SER A 54 -9.00 -11.80 -2.74
N GLY A 55 -9.26 -11.87 -4.05
CA GLY A 55 -10.55 -12.30 -4.61
C GLY A 55 -11.57 -11.17 -4.81
N LEU A 56 -11.28 -9.95 -4.37
CA LEU A 56 -12.15 -8.80 -4.63
C LEU A 56 -12.11 -8.41 -6.12
N ASP A 57 -13.20 -7.82 -6.60
CA ASP A 57 -13.32 -7.40 -7.99
C ASP A 57 -12.57 -6.11 -8.25
N THR A 58 -12.94 -5.03 -7.59
CA THR A 58 -12.33 -3.70 -7.77
C THR A 58 -11.88 -3.13 -6.45
N VAL A 59 -10.62 -2.73 -6.39
CA VAL A 59 -10.05 -2.05 -5.22
C VAL A 59 -9.42 -0.72 -5.62
N ILE A 60 -9.45 0.26 -4.70
CA ILE A 60 -8.75 1.54 -4.85
C ILE A 60 -7.53 1.54 -3.95
N GLU A 61 -6.40 1.98 -4.49
CA GLU A 61 -5.25 2.45 -3.73
C GLU A 61 -5.31 3.97 -3.64
N ILE A 62 -5.26 4.51 -2.42
CA ILE A 62 -5.15 5.94 -2.19
C ILE A 62 -3.68 6.26 -1.91
N GLY A 63 -3.10 7.23 -2.66
CA GLY A 63 -1.69 7.59 -2.54
C GLY A 63 -0.76 6.52 -3.12
N CYS A 64 -0.98 6.13 -4.38
CA CYS A 64 -0.24 5.04 -5.01
C CYS A 64 1.24 5.34 -5.25
N GLY A 65 1.69 6.58 -5.07
CA GLY A 65 3.06 6.97 -5.31
C GLY A 65 3.55 6.56 -6.71
N ASP A 66 4.68 5.87 -6.77
CA ASP A 66 5.25 5.41 -8.05
C ASP A 66 4.68 4.05 -8.55
N GLY A 67 3.59 3.58 -7.94
CA GLY A 67 2.81 2.44 -8.40
C GLY A 67 3.42 1.06 -8.14
N PHE A 68 4.56 0.98 -7.44
CA PHE A 68 5.19 -0.30 -7.12
C PHE A 68 4.25 -1.21 -6.30
N GLY A 69 3.61 -0.65 -5.28
CA GLY A 69 2.70 -1.37 -4.39
C GLY A 69 1.46 -1.90 -5.10
N ALA A 70 0.85 -1.09 -5.97
CA ALA A 70 -0.30 -1.48 -6.78
C ALA A 70 -0.07 -2.79 -7.52
N SER A 71 1.15 -3.02 -8.05
CA SER A 71 1.49 -4.21 -8.80
C SER A 71 1.39 -5.52 -7.99
N LEU A 72 1.69 -5.45 -6.69
CA LEU A 72 1.59 -6.59 -5.77
C LEU A 72 0.14 -6.95 -5.46
N VAL A 73 -0.73 -5.94 -5.31
CA VAL A 73 -2.16 -6.13 -5.05
C VAL A 73 -2.88 -6.61 -6.32
N ALA A 74 -2.52 -6.07 -7.48
CA ALA A 74 -3.11 -6.40 -8.77
C ALA A 74 -3.04 -7.90 -9.15
N GLN A 75 -2.11 -8.64 -8.55
CA GLN A 75 -2.01 -10.10 -8.75
C GLN A 75 -3.15 -10.90 -8.08
N ARG A 76 -3.92 -10.29 -7.18
CA ARG A 76 -4.91 -10.98 -6.34
C ARG A 76 -6.33 -10.44 -6.49
N VAL A 77 -6.50 -9.35 -7.20
CA VAL A 77 -7.79 -8.69 -7.47
C VAL A 77 -8.01 -8.58 -8.97
N LYS A 78 -9.26 -8.40 -9.41
CA LYS A 78 -9.53 -8.25 -10.85
C LYS A 78 -9.06 -6.90 -11.37
N LYS A 79 -9.21 -5.81 -10.58
CA LYS A 79 -8.84 -4.45 -10.98
C LYS A 79 -8.35 -3.64 -9.80
N VAL A 80 -7.27 -2.90 -10.00
CA VAL A 80 -6.80 -1.85 -9.09
C VAL A 80 -7.01 -0.49 -9.75
N ILE A 81 -7.60 0.44 -9.01
CA ILE A 81 -7.65 1.87 -9.34
C ILE A 81 -6.63 2.54 -8.43
N ALA A 82 -5.47 2.83 -8.97
CA ALA A 82 -4.37 3.46 -8.24
C ALA A 82 -4.50 4.99 -8.35
N THR A 83 -4.82 5.64 -7.24
CA THR A 83 -5.07 7.09 -7.19
C THR A 83 -3.96 7.84 -6.48
N ASP A 84 -3.67 9.04 -6.96
CA ASP A 84 -2.74 9.98 -6.35
C ASP A 84 -3.13 11.42 -6.73
N ILE A 85 -2.64 12.38 -5.95
CA ILE A 85 -2.79 13.81 -6.24
C ILE A 85 -1.65 14.34 -7.13
N ASN A 86 -0.57 13.58 -7.30
CA ASN A 86 0.60 13.93 -8.11
C ASN A 86 0.41 13.51 -9.57
N ARG A 87 -0.14 14.41 -10.39
CA ARG A 87 -0.40 14.16 -11.83
C ARG A 87 0.84 13.77 -12.65
N PRO A 88 2.00 14.45 -12.52
CA PRO A 88 3.23 14.02 -13.18
C PRO A 88 3.60 12.56 -12.89
N LEU A 89 3.54 12.15 -11.63
CA LEU A 89 3.88 10.79 -11.20
C LEU A 89 2.90 9.75 -11.78
N LEU A 90 1.59 10.07 -11.79
CA LEU A 90 0.59 9.20 -12.42
C LEU A 90 0.82 9.01 -13.92
N ASN A 91 1.30 10.03 -14.63
CA ASN A 91 1.62 9.92 -16.06
C ASN A 91 2.85 9.04 -16.30
N ASP A 92 3.87 9.16 -15.45
CA ASP A 92 5.01 8.25 -15.45
C ASP A 92 4.58 6.80 -15.19
N ASN A 93 3.74 6.59 -14.17
CA ASN A 93 3.21 5.27 -13.83
C ASN A 93 2.48 4.61 -15.01
N LYS A 94 1.63 5.35 -15.73
CA LYS A 94 0.92 4.82 -16.92
C LYS A 94 1.87 4.27 -17.98
N SER A 95 3.01 4.92 -18.16
CA SER A 95 4.03 4.48 -19.12
C SER A 95 4.84 3.30 -18.60
N ARG A 96 5.34 3.40 -17.38
CA ARG A 96 6.29 2.47 -16.78
C ARG A 96 5.64 1.15 -16.36
N MET A 97 4.38 1.20 -15.88
CA MET A 97 3.65 0.06 -15.34
C MET A 97 2.74 -0.63 -16.37
N LYS A 98 2.95 -0.42 -17.66
CA LYS A 98 2.13 -0.98 -18.76
C LYS A 98 2.01 -2.50 -18.79
N ASP A 99 2.96 -3.21 -18.16
CA ASP A 99 2.93 -4.67 -18.04
C ASP A 99 1.90 -5.19 -16.99
N PHE A 100 1.21 -4.27 -16.30
CA PHE A 100 0.14 -4.56 -15.35
C PHE A 100 -1.20 -4.00 -15.87
N PRO A 101 -1.84 -4.66 -16.85
CA PRO A 101 -2.99 -4.09 -17.59
C PRO A 101 -4.26 -3.95 -16.73
N ASN A 102 -4.34 -4.60 -15.58
CA ASN A 102 -5.44 -4.48 -14.64
C ASN A 102 -5.27 -3.37 -13.60
N ILE A 103 -4.26 -2.51 -13.75
CA ILE A 103 -4.08 -1.30 -12.94
C ILE A 103 -4.46 -0.07 -13.78
N LYS A 104 -5.35 0.76 -13.25
CA LYS A 104 -5.72 2.06 -13.81
C LYS A 104 -5.19 3.17 -12.94
N TYR A 105 -4.35 4.05 -13.48
CA TYR A 105 -3.79 5.19 -12.75
C TYR A 105 -4.63 6.44 -13.00
N GLU A 106 -5.16 7.08 -11.93
CA GLU A 106 -6.05 8.24 -12.02
C GLU A 106 -5.72 9.28 -10.95
N TYR A 107 -5.93 10.54 -11.31
CA TYR A 107 -5.96 11.63 -10.32
C TYR A 107 -7.26 11.55 -9.53
N HIS A 108 -7.15 11.52 -8.20
CA HIS A 108 -8.29 11.70 -7.31
C HIS A 108 -7.82 12.23 -5.95
N ASP A 109 -8.55 13.19 -5.41
CA ASP A 109 -8.33 13.76 -4.09
C ASP A 109 -9.52 13.43 -3.17
N PHE A 110 -9.31 12.54 -2.23
CA PHE A 110 -10.33 12.13 -1.26
C PHE A 110 -10.62 13.20 -0.20
N ARG A 111 -9.84 14.27 -0.12
CA ARG A 111 -10.19 15.43 0.72
C ARG A 111 -11.31 16.27 0.08
N GLU A 112 -11.45 16.20 -1.24
CA GLU A 112 -12.46 16.99 -1.99
C GLU A 112 -13.79 16.25 -2.14
N LYS A 113 -13.75 14.96 -2.48
CA LYS A 113 -14.96 14.19 -2.81
C LYS A 113 -14.75 12.67 -2.77
N PRO A 114 -15.85 11.90 -2.61
CA PRO A 114 -15.79 10.45 -2.76
C PRO A 114 -15.49 10.06 -4.21
N TYR A 115 -15.00 8.82 -4.42
CA TYR A 115 -14.90 8.24 -5.75
C TYR A 115 -16.30 7.97 -6.31
N ALA A 116 -16.47 8.16 -7.62
CA ALA A 116 -17.81 8.15 -8.24
C ALA A 116 -18.50 6.78 -8.17
N GLU A 117 -17.73 5.70 -8.23
CA GLU A 117 -18.25 4.32 -8.20
C GLU A 117 -17.87 3.66 -6.88
N LYS A 118 -18.82 2.92 -6.26
CA LYS A 118 -18.52 2.14 -5.07
C LYS A 118 -17.70 0.89 -5.40
N VAL A 119 -16.63 0.65 -4.64
CA VAL A 119 -15.70 -0.46 -4.83
C VAL A 119 -15.74 -1.47 -3.69
N ASP A 120 -15.15 -2.65 -3.91
CA ASP A 120 -15.14 -3.74 -2.93
C ASP A 120 -14.11 -3.53 -1.83
N GLY A 121 -13.04 -2.81 -2.13
CA GLY A 121 -11.99 -2.53 -1.17
C GLY A 121 -11.25 -1.23 -1.44
N ILE A 122 -10.73 -0.64 -0.36
CA ILE A 122 -9.83 0.52 -0.41
C ILE A 122 -8.65 0.21 0.49
N PHE A 123 -7.45 0.57 0.05
CA PHE A 123 -6.26 0.51 0.89
C PHE A 123 -5.40 1.76 0.72
N LEU A 124 -4.74 2.13 1.79
CA LEU A 124 -3.77 3.23 1.81
C LEU A 124 -2.62 2.85 2.73
N VAL A 125 -1.42 3.13 2.28
CA VAL A 125 -0.16 2.79 2.95
C VAL A 125 0.71 4.04 2.96
N ASP A 126 1.10 4.50 4.15
CA ASP A 126 1.87 5.73 4.33
C ASP A 126 1.17 6.95 3.71
N VAL A 127 -0.11 7.19 4.06
CA VAL A 127 -0.93 8.32 3.55
C VAL A 127 -1.59 9.10 4.66
N ILE A 128 -2.26 8.44 5.63
CA ILE A 128 -3.10 9.13 6.62
C ILE A 128 -2.30 10.07 7.52
N GLU A 129 -1.03 9.76 7.76
CA GLU A 129 -0.10 10.60 8.50
C GLU A 129 0.24 11.92 7.81
N HIS A 130 -0.08 12.04 6.51
CA HIS A 130 0.11 13.25 5.71
C HIS A 130 -1.18 14.09 5.54
N ILE A 131 -2.31 13.61 6.07
CA ILE A 131 -3.58 14.34 6.06
C ILE A 131 -3.65 15.22 7.32
N PHE A 132 -3.89 16.52 7.18
CA PHE A 132 -4.04 17.40 8.32
C PHE A 132 -5.20 16.94 9.21
N PRO A 133 -5.09 17.05 10.56
CA PRO A 133 -6.16 16.63 11.47
C PRO A 133 -7.55 17.23 11.14
N GLU A 134 -7.59 18.48 10.71
CA GLU A 134 -8.82 19.17 10.31
C GLU A 134 -9.44 18.65 9.00
N GLU A 135 -8.65 18.00 8.14
CA GLU A 135 -9.12 17.40 6.88
C GLU A 135 -9.49 15.92 7.03
N GLU A 136 -9.03 15.26 8.10
CA GLU A 136 -9.13 13.81 8.29
C GLU A 136 -10.57 13.31 8.25
N GLN A 137 -11.49 14.01 8.91
CA GLN A 137 -12.90 13.58 8.94
C GLN A 137 -13.55 13.60 7.56
N VAL A 138 -13.28 14.62 6.75
CA VAL A 138 -13.79 14.72 5.38
C VAL A 138 -13.16 13.64 4.50
N PHE A 139 -11.85 13.43 4.62
CA PHE A 139 -11.13 12.40 3.91
C PHE A 139 -11.71 11.00 4.19
N LEU A 140 -11.93 10.65 5.47
CA LEU A 140 -12.48 9.35 5.87
C LEU A 140 -13.94 9.17 5.45
N ASN A 141 -14.74 10.20 5.50
CA ASN A 141 -16.12 10.16 5.01
C ASN A 141 -16.18 9.93 3.49
N ASN A 142 -15.33 10.58 2.71
CA ASN A 142 -15.25 10.36 1.27
C ASN A 142 -14.72 8.97 0.92
N LEU A 143 -13.70 8.50 1.64
CA LEU A 143 -13.21 7.12 1.52
C LEU A 143 -14.34 6.11 1.80
N LYS A 144 -15.01 6.26 2.95
CA LYS A 144 -16.11 5.39 3.37
C LYS A 144 -17.26 5.37 2.34
N SER A 145 -17.65 6.55 1.84
CA SER A 145 -18.72 6.69 0.83
C SER A 145 -18.38 6.03 -0.50
N SER A 146 -17.11 5.77 -0.76
CA SER A 146 -16.61 5.10 -1.97
C SER A 146 -16.63 3.57 -1.85
N LEU A 147 -16.97 3.02 -0.68
CA LEU A 147 -17.05 1.59 -0.43
C LEU A 147 -18.48 1.06 -0.60
N LYS A 148 -18.60 -0.17 -1.06
CA LYS A 148 -19.86 -0.96 -0.95
C LYS A 148 -20.17 -1.26 0.52
N ASP A 149 -21.41 -1.60 0.83
CA ASP A 149 -21.87 -1.81 2.21
C ASP A 149 -21.10 -2.91 2.97
N HIS A 150 -20.54 -3.87 2.26
CA HIS A 150 -19.65 -4.92 2.79
C HIS A 150 -18.17 -4.68 2.45
N GLY A 151 -17.83 -3.49 2.03
CA GLY A 151 -16.49 -3.15 1.57
C GLY A 151 -15.43 -3.24 2.67
N VAL A 152 -14.20 -3.50 2.24
CA VAL A 152 -13.01 -3.63 3.09
C VAL A 152 -12.15 -2.40 2.97
N CYS A 153 -11.69 -1.86 4.11
CA CYS A 153 -10.71 -0.79 4.14
C CYS A 153 -9.46 -1.25 4.90
N ILE A 154 -8.28 -0.96 4.36
CA ILE A 154 -7.00 -1.23 5.03
C ILE A 154 -6.22 0.08 5.11
N ILE A 155 -5.87 0.48 6.32
CA ILE A 155 -5.04 1.66 6.59
C ILE A 155 -3.75 1.18 7.25
N GLY A 156 -2.61 1.49 6.63
CA GLY A 156 -1.28 1.26 7.18
C GLY A 156 -0.55 2.57 7.38
N THR A 157 0.03 2.79 8.57
CA THR A 157 0.70 4.03 8.93
C THR A 157 1.84 3.78 9.92
N PRO A 158 2.91 4.58 9.93
CA PRO A 158 3.91 4.54 10.98
C PRO A 158 3.28 4.78 12.35
N ASN A 159 3.83 4.09 13.37
CA ASN A 159 3.41 4.28 14.74
C ASN A 159 4.12 5.51 15.33
N ILE A 160 3.37 6.41 15.98
CA ILE A 160 3.94 7.59 16.65
C ILE A 160 5.02 7.21 17.67
N GLU A 161 4.91 6.05 18.33
CA GLU A 161 5.91 5.56 19.29
C GLU A 161 7.27 5.26 18.64
N SER A 162 7.29 5.07 17.30
CA SER A 162 8.52 4.85 16.53
C SER A 162 9.10 6.10 15.90
N GLU A 163 8.47 7.26 16.02
CA GLU A 163 8.87 8.52 15.37
C GLU A 163 10.33 8.91 15.64
N LYS A 164 10.83 8.63 16.84
CA LYS A 164 12.23 8.90 17.22
C LYS A 164 13.26 8.20 16.33
N TYR A 165 12.88 7.13 15.64
CA TYR A 165 13.74 6.38 14.72
C TYR A 165 13.53 6.79 13.26
N ALA A 166 12.52 7.63 12.97
CA ALA A 166 12.20 8.07 11.63
C ALA A 166 13.28 9.00 11.05
N SER A 167 13.41 9.00 9.74
CA SER A 167 14.29 9.95 9.04
C SER A 167 13.84 11.40 9.26
N LYS A 168 14.75 12.35 9.04
CA LYS A 168 14.41 13.79 9.10
C LYS A 168 13.24 14.10 8.16
N TRP A 169 13.29 13.59 6.92
CA TRP A 169 12.25 13.79 5.92
C TRP A 169 10.89 13.24 6.35
N SER A 170 10.86 12.02 6.92
CA SER A 170 9.63 11.43 7.45
C SER A 170 9.04 12.30 8.57
N ARG A 171 9.86 12.75 9.52
CA ARG A 171 9.38 13.62 10.63
C ARG A 171 8.81 14.95 10.15
N GLU A 172 9.35 15.52 9.07
CA GLU A 172 8.82 16.77 8.48
C GLU A 172 7.48 16.54 7.77
N GLY A 173 7.26 15.36 7.19
CA GLY A 173 6.05 15.04 6.43
C GLY A 173 4.94 14.39 7.25
N HIS A 174 5.25 13.75 8.38
CA HIS A 174 4.29 13.04 9.21
C HIS A 174 3.64 13.99 10.23
N ILE A 175 2.59 14.65 9.81
CA ILE A 175 1.90 15.71 10.59
C ILE A 175 0.73 15.18 11.42
N ASN A 176 0.31 13.92 11.22
CA ASN A 176 -0.86 13.31 11.86
C ASN A 176 -0.64 11.83 12.21
N LEU A 177 0.49 11.51 12.84
CA LEU A 177 0.78 10.16 13.30
C LEU A 177 -0.24 9.66 14.31
N LYS A 178 -0.48 8.37 14.32
CA LYS A 178 -1.36 7.66 15.24
C LYS A 178 -0.60 6.67 16.11
N ASP A 179 -1.03 6.51 17.35
CA ASP A 179 -0.74 5.31 18.12
C ASP A 179 -1.77 4.20 17.80
N HIS A 180 -1.58 3.06 18.41
CA HIS A 180 -2.46 1.91 18.20
C HIS A 180 -3.88 2.13 18.73
N ILE A 181 -4.08 2.97 19.76
CA ILE A 181 -5.39 3.28 20.34
C ILE A 181 -6.15 4.20 19.37
N ALA A 182 -5.51 5.29 18.93
CA ALA A 182 -6.09 6.24 18.01
C ALA A 182 -6.45 5.59 16.67
N LEU A 183 -5.54 4.77 16.09
CA LEU A 183 -5.82 4.08 14.83
C LEU A 183 -6.96 3.06 14.95
N LYS A 184 -7.04 2.33 16.08
CA LYS A 184 -8.14 1.41 16.35
C LYS A 184 -9.46 2.15 16.55
N SER A 185 -9.45 3.28 17.26
CA SER A 185 -10.64 4.13 17.48
C SER A 185 -11.19 4.64 16.16
N LEU A 186 -10.31 5.16 15.29
CA LEU A 186 -10.67 5.60 13.94
C LEU A 186 -11.40 4.48 13.16
N GLY A 187 -10.88 3.27 13.20
CA GLY A 187 -11.54 2.13 12.56
C GLY A 187 -12.93 1.85 13.15
N ASN A 188 -13.07 1.88 14.48
CA ASN A 188 -14.35 1.63 15.18
C ASN A 188 -15.40 2.72 14.92
N GLU A 189 -14.98 3.96 14.72
CA GLU A 189 -15.89 5.08 14.46
C GLU A 189 -16.54 4.97 13.06
N HIS A 190 -15.77 4.54 12.08
CA HIS A 190 -16.19 4.54 10.68
C HIS A 190 -16.71 3.21 10.15
N PHE A 191 -16.41 2.08 10.82
CA PHE A 191 -16.72 0.74 10.34
C PHE A 191 -17.37 -0.12 11.42
N ASN A 192 -18.16 -1.10 10.99
CA ASN A 192 -18.83 -2.03 11.91
C ASN A 192 -17.84 -2.98 12.60
N ASN A 193 -16.80 -3.39 11.89
CA ASN A 193 -15.73 -4.22 12.44
C ASN A 193 -14.37 -3.65 12.06
N SER A 194 -13.44 -3.65 13.00
CA SER A 194 -12.07 -3.27 12.75
C SER A 194 -11.10 -4.19 13.49
N PHE A 195 -9.95 -4.48 12.89
CA PHE A 195 -8.94 -5.38 13.42
C PHE A 195 -7.58 -4.68 13.36
N LEU A 196 -6.92 -4.55 14.51
CA LEU A 196 -5.60 -3.94 14.61
C LEU A 196 -4.52 -4.99 14.43
N PHE A 197 -3.48 -4.67 13.66
CA PHE A 197 -2.26 -5.44 13.55
C PHE A 197 -1.06 -4.54 13.76
N SER A 198 0.00 -5.14 14.24
CA SER A 198 1.32 -4.54 14.41
C SER A 198 2.26 -5.06 13.34
N MET A 199 3.28 -4.26 12.98
CA MET A 199 4.32 -4.72 12.06
C MET A 199 5.68 -4.26 12.55
N ASN A 200 6.63 -5.20 12.58
CA ASN A 200 8.05 -4.95 12.77
C ASN A 200 8.80 -5.60 11.61
N ASP A 201 9.67 -4.85 10.97
CA ASP A 201 10.36 -5.26 9.74
C ASP A 201 9.36 -5.79 8.69
N GLU A 202 9.45 -7.03 8.26
CA GLU A 202 8.55 -7.67 7.29
C GLU A 202 7.40 -8.44 7.95
N LEU A 203 7.36 -8.53 9.27
CA LEU A 203 6.40 -9.37 9.99
C LEU A 203 5.19 -8.59 10.47
N VAL A 204 4.01 -8.91 9.94
CA VAL A 204 2.72 -8.47 10.49
C VAL A 204 2.26 -9.46 11.56
N HIS A 205 1.87 -8.95 12.73
CA HIS A 205 1.50 -9.76 13.90
C HIS A 205 0.44 -9.07 14.76
N THR A 206 -0.06 -9.78 15.78
CA THR A 206 -1.01 -9.26 16.78
C THR A 206 -0.36 -9.04 18.16
N GLY A 207 0.96 -8.90 18.20
CA GLY A 207 1.71 -8.67 19.42
C GLY A 207 1.53 -7.27 19.99
N PHE A 208 2.32 -6.92 21.00
CA PHE A 208 2.22 -5.66 21.73
C PHE A 208 2.45 -4.44 20.83
N SER A 209 1.36 -3.76 20.51
CA SER A 209 1.31 -2.74 19.46
C SER A 209 2.12 -1.47 19.79
N ALA A 210 2.31 -1.14 21.05
CA ALA A 210 3.14 0.01 21.46
C ALA A 210 4.63 -0.16 21.06
N MET A 211 5.10 -1.39 20.84
CA MET A 211 6.48 -1.66 20.40
C MET A 211 6.61 -1.79 18.88
N ALA A 212 5.51 -1.72 18.14
CA ALA A 212 5.55 -1.81 16.69
C ALA A 212 6.04 -0.51 16.07
N HIS A 213 6.80 -0.59 14.98
CA HIS A 213 7.16 0.61 14.23
C HIS A 213 6.11 1.01 13.18
N PHE A 214 5.23 0.09 12.80
CA PHE A 214 4.16 0.31 11.84
C PHE A 214 2.87 -0.37 12.30
N LEU A 215 1.74 0.26 12.05
CA LEU A 215 0.43 -0.18 12.48
C LEU A 215 -0.50 -0.37 11.29
N TRP A 216 -1.42 -1.32 11.44
CA TRP A 216 -2.48 -1.57 10.48
C TRP A 216 -3.83 -1.61 11.17
N VAL A 217 -4.84 -1.01 10.54
CA VAL A 217 -6.23 -1.32 10.84
C VAL A 217 -6.91 -1.84 9.58
N LEU A 218 -7.47 -3.05 9.69
CA LEU A 218 -8.35 -3.64 8.68
C LEU A 218 -9.78 -3.47 9.15
N CYS A 219 -10.59 -2.84 8.33
CA CYS A 219 -11.96 -2.45 8.62
C CYS A 219 -12.92 -3.09 7.61
N VAL A 220 -14.11 -3.46 8.07
CA VAL A 220 -15.13 -4.12 7.23
C VAL A 220 -16.48 -3.50 7.49
N SER A 221 -17.26 -3.36 6.41
CA SER A 221 -18.62 -2.81 6.42
C SER A 221 -18.68 -1.38 6.97
N PRO A 222 -18.58 -0.38 6.09
CA PRO A 222 -18.70 1.03 6.49
C PRO A 222 -19.98 1.28 7.26
N ARG A 223 -19.91 2.12 8.30
CA ARG A 223 -21.10 2.60 9.00
C ARG A 223 -21.79 3.68 8.17
N ASN A 224 -23.09 3.66 8.14
CA ASN A 224 -23.92 4.71 7.52
C ASN A 224 -23.84 6.01 8.29
#